data_07cd5a00df8a1e3a2ed2364e34a5afb9
#
_entry.id   07cd5a00df8a1e3a2ed2364e34a5afb9
#
_cell.length_a   1.000
_cell.length_b   1.000
_cell.length_c   1.000
_cell.angle_alpha   90.00
_cell.angle_beta   90.00
_cell.angle_gamma   90.00
#
_symmetry.space_group_name_H-M   'P 1'
#
loop_
_entity.id
_entity.type
_entity.pdbx_description
1 polymer ?
#
loop_
_entity_poly.entity_id
_entity_poly.type
_entity_poly.pdbx_seq_one_letter_code
_entity_poly.pdbx_strand_id
1 'polypeptide(L)' 'SVQARLLDLLRGLVREMGLSAIIVTHDLAVVRLLADRLMVMKDGHVIESGLTDQVLDDPQHAYTQLLVSSILQN' A
#
# COMPACT_ATOMS: atom_id res chain seq x y z
N SER A 1 2.09 4.98 18.42
CA SER A 1 3.38 5.50 17.97
C SER A 1 3.21 6.83 17.25
N VAL A 2 4.26 7.60 17.16
CA VAL A 2 4.25 8.89 16.45
C VAL A 2 3.92 8.69 14.97
N GLN A 3 4.48 7.65 14.38
CA GLN A 3 4.25 7.35 12.97
C GLN A 3 2.77 7.05 12.69
N ALA A 4 2.12 6.28 13.57
CA ALA A 4 0.71 5.96 13.39
C ALA A 4 -0.17 7.20 13.44
N ARG A 5 0.13 8.13 14.35
CA ARG A 5 -0.61 9.39 14.44
C ARG A 5 -0.43 10.26 13.21
N LEU A 6 0.80 10.31 12.69
CA LEU A 6 1.09 11.07 11.48
C LEU A 6 0.33 10.51 10.29
N LEU A 7 0.28 9.19 10.16
CA LEU A 7 -0.45 8.54 9.09
C LEU A 7 -1.95 8.79 9.18
N ASP A 8 -2.52 8.73 10.38
CA ASP A 8 -3.94 9.03 10.59
C ASP A 8 -4.27 10.47 10.23
N LEU A 9 -3.41 11.41 10.60
CA LEU A 9 -3.58 12.82 10.27
C LEU A 9 -3.55 13.03 8.75
N LEU A 10 -2.59 12.42 8.07
CA LEU A 10 -2.46 12.52 6.62
C LEU A 10 -3.70 11.95 5.93
N ARG A 11 -4.18 10.80 6.39
CA ARG A 11 -5.38 10.17 5.85
C ARG A 11 -6.60 11.08 6.00
N GLY A 12 -6.74 11.72 7.17
CA GLY A 12 -7.83 12.66 7.43
C GLY A 12 -7.79 13.86 6.50
N LEU A 13 -6.60 14.43 6.28
CA LEU A 13 -6.43 15.56 5.36
C LEU A 13 -6.78 15.20 3.93
N VAL A 14 -6.36 14.03 3.47
CA VAL A 14 -6.67 13.57 2.12
C VAL A 14 -8.19 13.45 1.93
N ARG A 15 -8.89 12.91 2.92
CA ARG A 15 -10.34 12.75 2.85
C ARG A 15 -11.08 14.07 2.91
N GLU A 16 -10.72 14.94 3.86
CA GLU A 16 -11.42 16.21 4.06
C GLU A 16 -11.24 17.19 2.90
N MET A 17 -10.03 17.22 2.34
CA MET A 17 -9.70 18.18 1.28
C MET A 17 -9.91 17.60 -0.12
N GLY A 18 -10.32 16.34 -0.23
CA GLY A 18 -10.49 15.69 -1.52
C GLY A 18 -9.20 15.60 -2.32
N LEU A 19 -8.07 15.50 -1.65
CA LEU A 19 -6.77 15.48 -2.29
C LEU A 19 -6.47 14.12 -2.88
N SER A 20 -5.78 14.12 -4.02
CA SER A 20 -5.18 12.92 -4.59
C SER A 20 -3.70 12.89 -4.21
N ALA A 21 -3.23 11.73 -3.73
CA ALA A 21 -1.84 11.59 -3.30
C ALA A 21 -1.28 10.27 -3.79
N ILE A 22 0.01 10.28 -4.13
CA ILE A 22 0.76 9.08 -4.49
C ILE A 22 1.86 8.92 -3.46
N ILE A 23 1.92 7.73 -2.83
CA ILE A 23 2.92 7.42 -1.81
C ILE A 23 3.73 6.22 -2.29
N VAL A 24 5.05 6.37 -2.32
CA VAL A 24 5.97 5.29 -2.66
C VAL A 24 6.55 4.74 -1.37
N THR A 25 6.34 3.47 -1.11
CA THR A 25 6.81 2.84 0.12
C THR A 25 7.00 1.34 -0.09
N HIS A 26 7.86 0.74 0.73
CA HIS A 26 8.01 -0.71 0.80
C HIS A 26 7.31 -1.29 2.04
N ASP A 27 6.64 -0.47 2.82
CA ASP A 27 5.91 -0.89 4.02
C ASP A 27 4.45 -1.12 3.67
N LEU A 28 4.05 -2.39 3.54
CA LEU A 28 2.68 -2.75 3.16
C LEU A 28 1.65 -2.40 4.22
N ALA A 29 2.05 -2.31 5.50
CA ALA A 29 1.13 -1.85 6.54
C ALA A 29 0.73 -0.40 6.31
N VAL A 30 1.68 0.45 5.89
CA VAL A 30 1.39 1.84 5.53
C VAL A 30 0.45 1.90 4.33
N VAL A 31 0.69 1.08 3.32
CA VAL A 31 -0.16 1.03 2.12
C VAL A 31 -1.59 0.67 2.49
N ARG A 32 -1.77 -0.35 3.33
CA ARG A 32 -3.11 -0.79 3.75
C ARG A 32 -3.87 0.31 4.49
N LEU A 33 -3.17 1.13 5.27
CA LEU A 33 -3.79 2.22 6.03
C LEU A 33 -4.15 3.43 5.17
N LEU A 34 -3.33 3.76 4.18
CA LEU A 34 -3.44 5.03 3.46
C LEU A 34 -3.98 4.91 2.04
N ALA A 35 -3.74 3.81 1.37
CA ALA A 35 -4.02 3.71 -0.05
C ALA A 35 -5.28 2.89 -0.34
N ASP A 36 -6.11 3.41 -1.24
CA ASP A 36 -7.28 2.68 -1.75
C ASP A 36 -6.87 1.74 -2.87
N ARG A 37 -5.86 2.10 -3.63
CA ARG A 37 -5.31 1.31 -4.72
C ARG A 37 -3.80 1.25 -4.59
N LEU A 38 -3.22 0.15 -5.06
CA LEU A 38 -1.77 0.02 -5.06
C LEU A 38 -1.26 -0.52 -6.39
N MET A 39 -0.01 -0.19 -6.67
CA MET A 39 0.74 -0.73 -7.79
C MET A 39 2.02 -1.35 -7.26
N VAL A 40 2.27 -2.60 -7.64
CA VAL A 40 3.53 -3.28 -7.31
C VAL A 40 4.48 -3.11 -8.48
N MET A 41 5.67 -2.59 -8.22
CA MET A 41 6.66 -2.34 -9.23
C MET A 41 7.89 -3.22 -9.01
N LYS A 42 8.49 -3.65 -10.12
CA LYS A 42 9.74 -4.38 -10.12
C LYS A 42 10.52 -4.02 -11.37
N ASP A 43 11.79 -3.68 -11.20
CA ASP A 43 12.71 -3.33 -12.30
C ASP A 43 12.13 -2.24 -13.22
N GLY A 44 11.48 -1.24 -12.63
CA GLY A 44 10.90 -0.12 -13.35
C GLY A 44 9.56 -0.41 -14.03
N HIS A 45 9.00 -1.59 -13.82
CA HIS A 45 7.73 -1.98 -14.43
C HIS A 45 6.66 -2.23 -13.38
N VAL A 46 5.41 -1.85 -13.70
CA VAL A 46 4.26 -2.22 -12.87
C VAL A 46 3.88 -3.66 -13.22
N ILE A 47 4.01 -4.55 -12.26
CA ILE A 47 3.72 -5.98 -12.47
C ILE A 47 2.35 -6.40 -11.96
N GLU A 48 1.78 -5.61 -11.05
CA GLU A 48 0.44 -5.86 -10.52
C GLU A 48 -0.16 -4.55 -10.03
N SER A 49 -1.47 -4.35 -10.22
CA SER A 49 -2.17 -3.18 -9.71
C SER A 49 -3.62 -3.53 -9.42
N GLY A 50 -4.24 -2.79 -8.51
CA GLY A 50 -5.63 -2.99 -8.16
C GLY A 50 -5.98 -2.35 -6.83
N LEU A 51 -7.15 -2.72 -6.31
CA LEU A 51 -7.57 -2.28 -4.98
C LEU A 51 -6.62 -2.87 -3.94
N THR A 52 -6.26 -2.05 -2.96
CA THR A 52 -5.27 -2.43 -1.95
C THR A 52 -5.62 -3.74 -1.25
N ASP A 53 -6.84 -3.87 -0.75
CA ASP A 53 -7.25 -5.08 -0.04
C ASP A 53 -7.21 -6.31 -0.95
N GLN A 54 -7.62 -6.16 -2.20
CA GLN A 54 -7.63 -7.26 -3.14
C GLN A 54 -6.22 -7.74 -3.49
N VAL A 55 -5.30 -6.80 -3.75
CA VAL A 55 -3.92 -7.14 -4.09
C VAL A 55 -3.18 -7.75 -2.89
N LEU A 56 -3.43 -7.23 -1.68
CA LEU A 56 -2.77 -7.75 -0.48
C LEU A 56 -3.35 -9.08 -0.01
N ASP A 57 -4.64 -9.29 -0.15
CA ASP A 57 -5.30 -10.52 0.32
C ASP A 57 -5.24 -11.63 -0.73
N ASP A 58 -5.20 -11.29 -2.01
CA ASP A 58 -5.17 -12.27 -3.11
C ASP A 58 -4.24 -11.83 -4.23
N PRO A 59 -2.92 -11.75 -3.96
CA PRO A 59 -1.96 -11.34 -4.98
C PRO A 59 -1.86 -12.36 -6.11
N GLN A 60 -1.86 -11.88 -7.35
CA GLN A 60 -1.86 -12.72 -8.53
C GLN A 60 -0.46 -12.97 -9.10
N HIS A 61 0.45 -11.99 -8.97
CA HIS A 61 1.81 -12.12 -9.47
C HIS A 61 2.70 -12.79 -8.43
N ALA A 62 3.60 -13.67 -8.88
CA ALA A 62 4.50 -14.42 -7.98
C ALA A 62 5.34 -13.49 -7.10
N TYR A 63 5.84 -12.39 -7.65
CA TYR A 63 6.61 -11.42 -6.89
C TYR A 63 5.79 -10.76 -5.78
N THR A 64 4.54 -10.40 -6.09
CA THR A 64 3.63 -9.82 -5.11
C THR A 64 3.32 -10.82 -4.00
N GLN A 65 3.10 -12.07 -4.35
CA GLN A 65 2.89 -13.15 -3.38
C GLN A 65 4.08 -13.27 -2.44
N LEU A 66 5.28 -13.17 -2.97
CA LEU A 66 6.50 -13.23 -2.17
C LEU A 66 6.60 -12.04 -1.21
N LEU A 67 6.31 -10.83 -1.67
CA LEU A 67 6.34 -9.63 -0.83
C LEU A 67 5.34 -9.71 0.31
N VAL A 68 4.12 -10.12 0.01
CA VAL A 68 3.05 -10.23 1.02
C VAL A 68 3.40 -11.31 2.04
N SER A 69 3.91 -12.46 1.58
CA SER A 69 4.33 -13.55 2.46
C SER A 69 5.44 -13.13 3.41
N SER A 70 6.40 -12.36 2.94
CA SER A 70 7.52 -11.89 3.77
C SER A 70 7.06 -11.05 4.95
N ILE A 71 6.01 -10.27 4.74
CA ILE A 71 5.48 -9.39 5.78
C ILE A 71 4.64 -10.17 6.78
N LEU A 72 3.85 -11.12 6.32
CA LEU A 72 3.00 -11.92 7.19
C LEU A 72 3.79 -12.89 8.06
N GLN A 73 5.05 -13.17 7.72
CA GLN A 73 5.91 -14.05 8.51
C GLN A 73 6.66 -13.35 9.64
N ASN A 74 6.54 -12.05 9.73
CA ASN A 74 7.16 -11.29 10.82
C ASN A 74 6.15 -11.09 11.98
#